data_eaab1d593deeb9ead837263ea677eb88
#
_entry.id   eaab1d593deeb9ead837263ea677eb88
#
_cell.length_a   1.000
_cell.length_b   1.000
_cell.length_c   1.000
_cell.angle_alpha   90.00
_cell.angle_beta   90.00
_cell.angle_gamma   90.00
#
_symmetry.space_group_name_H-M   'P 1'
#
loop_
_entity.id
_entity.type
_entity.pdbx_description
1 polymer ?
#
loop_
_entity_poly.entity_id
_entity_poly.type
_entity_poly.pdbx_seq_one_letter_code
_entity_poly.pdbx_strand_id
1 'polypeptide(L)'
;TKLIIYFNDNMEYCHGPLFYVYPVIALMLMMFGSFMFVKYRRKSETIQAASVLFFFVVTVAATVVQLLLPQQVMGNYAIALVLVMFLIIIQNPDDFTDKAADCFNDEAFFNSVEVRIDESKPFTIAAFRFDGLNYINGLFSVGERSAAPRAVAAKLMSGFGTGEVYHLGGCEFAMFTNEKRKITEKYLSDRILSIFSKPVKIHGIEANLTPKICVVRYPDFAQSTEDVRDAIEYTLRTTEKAEGSVFVASKESITAKKREMHILIKNCIVNKSFEMYYQPIYESAEHGFVCSEALIRMKDPELGYVSPEEFIPLAESNGMIIEIGEIAFRKVCEFMKSGQAQAL
;
A
#
# COMPACT_ATOMS: atom_id res chain seq x y z
N THR A 1 -48.83 -0.80 25.76
CA THR A 1 -48.02 -1.30 26.87
C THR A 1 -47.18 -0.17 27.43
N LYS A 2 -47.45 0.29 28.66
CA LYS A 2 -46.76 1.38 29.38
C LYS A 2 -45.34 0.93 29.86
N LEU A 3 -44.57 0.17 29.04
CA LEU A 3 -43.36 -0.48 29.45
C LEU A 3 -42.11 0.40 29.32
N ILE A 4 -42.00 1.18 28.25
CA ILE A 4 -40.82 2.00 27.97
C ILE A 4 -41.18 3.47 28.12
N ILE A 5 -42.17 3.95 27.34
CA ILE A 5 -42.62 5.32 27.29
C ILE A 5 -44.14 5.31 27.22
N TYR A 6 -44.82 6.23 27.94
CA TYR A 6 -46.26 6.45 27.82
C TYR A 6 -46.61 7.90 28.14
N PHE A 7 -47.74 8.34 27.69
CA PHE A 7 -48.35 9.58 28.10
C PHE A 7 -49.39 9.32 29.19
N ASN A 8 -49.36 10.14 30.25
CA ASN A 8 -50.40 10.06 31.27
C ASN A 8 -51.70 10.71 30.79
N ASP A 9 -52.73 10.69 31.58
CA ASP A 9 -54.05 11.26 31.26
C ASP A 9 -53.99 12.79 31.01
N ASN A 10 -52.94 13.46 31.47
CA ASN A 10 -52.66 14.88 31.26
C ASN A 10 -51.81 15.15 30.02
N MET A 11 -51.55 14.13 29.18
CA MET A 11 -50.66 14.23 27.98
C MET A 11 -49.20 14.56 28.35
N GLU A 12 -48.77 14.23 29.56
CA GLU A 12 -47.36 14.39 29.96
C GLU A 12 -46.59 13.13 29.66
N TYR A 13 -45.34 13.29 29.26
CA TYR A 13 -44.39 12.24 28.93
C TYR A 13 -43.91 11.53 30.22
N CYS A 14 -44.17 10.25 30.32
CA CYS A 14 -43.79 9.41 31.47
C CYS A 14 -42.93 8.24 31.05
N HIS A 15 -41.99 7.88 31.92
CA HIS A 15 -41.11 6.74 31.73
C HIS A 15 -41.73 5.46 32.31
N GLY A 16 -41.70 4.38 31.54
CA GLY A 16 -42.05 3.06 32.02
C GLY A 16 -40.87 2.36 32.72
N PRO A 17 -41.14 1.22 33.38
CA PRO A 17 -40.11 0.53 34.16
C PRO A 17 -38.92 0.02 33.36
N LEU A 18 -39.07 -0.17 32.02
CA LEU A 18 -38.03 -0.63 31.16
C LEU A 18 -37.27 0.53 30.44
N PHE A 19 -37.58 1.78 30.75
CA PHE A 19 -36.93 2.93 30.15
C PHE A 19 -35.41 2.92 30.35
N TYR A 20 -34.95 2.61 31.56
CA TYR A 20 -33.52 2.58 31.91
C TYR A 20 -32.79 1.34 31.43
N VAL A 21 -33.51 0.27 31.04
CA VAL A 21 -32.92 -0.97 30.52
C VAL A 21 -32.31 -0.73 29.11
N TYR A 22 -32.98 0.07 28.28
CA TYR A 22 -32.54 0.36 26.93
C TYR A 22 -31.15 1.02 26.86
N PRO A 23 -30.86 2.14 27.54
CA PRO A 23 -29.55 2.76 27.54
C PRO A 23 -28.45 1.87 28.16
N VAL A 24 -28.79 1.04 29.14
CA VAL A 24 -27.83 0.08 29.72
C VAL A 24 -27.42 -0.99 28.71
N ILE A 25 -28.38 -1.56 27.97
CA ILE A 25 -28.07 -2.54 26.91
C ILE A 25 -27.25 -1.88 25.79
N ALA A 26 -27.60 -0.66 25.38
CA ALA A 26 -26.86 0.06 24.36
C ALA A 26 -25.40 0.32 24.77
N LEU A 27 -25.17 0.75 26.01
CA LEU A 27 -23.81 0.92 26.55
C LEU A 27 -23.02 -0.39 26.60
N MET A 28 -23.65 -1.49 27.03
CA MET A 28 -23.01 -2.82 27.06
C MET A 28 -22.59 -3.28 25.65
N LEU A 29 -23.46 -3.12 24.66
CA LEU A 29 -23.15 -3.47 23.28
C LEU A 29 -22.03 -2.60 22.71
N MET A 30 -22.01 -1.31 23.01
CA MET A 30 -20.94 -0.40 22.60
C MET A 30 -19.61 -0.73 23.27
N MET A 31 -19.61 -1.03 24.57
CA MET A 31 -18.40 -1.47 25.28
C MET A 31 -17.85 -2.76 24.67
N PHE A 32 -18.72 -3.72 24.38
CA PHE A 32 -18.33 -4.98 23.75
C PHE A 32 -17.76 -4.74 22.35
N GLY A 33 -18.41 -3.92 21.51
CA GLY A 33 -17.92 -3.56 20.17
C GLY A 33 -16.57 -2.86 20.23
N SER A 34 -16.40 -1.87 21.13
CA SER A 34 -15.13 -1.16 21.32
C SER A 34 -14.02 -2.10 21.81
N PHE A 35 -14.33 -3.01 22.73
CA PHE A 35 -13.39 -4.03 23.22
C PHE A 35 -12.93 -4.96 22.10
N MET A 36 -13.87 -5.48 21.29
CA MET A 36 -13.57 -6.33 20.16
C MET A 36 -12.71 -5.61 19.12
N PHE A 37 -13.04 -4.35 18.80
CA PHE A 37 -12.25 -3.54 17.90
C PHE A 37 -10.82 -3.36 18.40
N VAL A 38 -10.62 -2.94 19.67
CA VAL A 38 -9.28 -2.75 20.27
C VAL A 38 -8.49 -4.06 20.32
N LYS A 39 -9.16 -5.19 20.61
CA LYS A 39 -8.53 -6.51 20.69
C LYS A 39 -8.04 -7.01 19.33
N TYR A 40 -8.81 -6.77 18.27
CA TYR A 40 -8.53 -7.30 16.93
C TYR A 40 -7.94 -6.26 15.96
N ARG A 41 -7.71 -5.00 16.42
CA ARG A 41 -7.10 -3.96 15.59
C ARG A 41 -5.66 -4.31 15.23
N ARG A 42 -5.26 -3.92 14.03
CA ARG A 42 -3.86 -3.95 13.60
C ARG A 42 -3.09 -2.73 14.15
N LYS A 43 -1.77 -2.88 14.24
CA LYS A 43 -0.88 -1.84 14.81
C LYS A 43 -0.88 -0.53 14.01
N SER A 44 -1.23 -0.59 12.73
CA SER A 44 -1.32 0.57 11.81
C SER A 44 -2.59 1.42 11.95
N GLU A 45 -3.64 0.92 12.64
CA GLU A 45 -4.97 1.56 12.70
C GLU A 45 -5.15 2.49 13.90
N THR A 46 -4.11 3.26 14.27
CA THR A 46 -4.16 4.13 15.48
C THR A 46 -5.20 5.25 15.36
N ILE A 47 -5.39 5.83 14.16
CA ILE A 47 -6.35 6.91 13.91
C ILE A 47 -7.78 6.38 14.03
N GLN A 48 -8.06 5.21 13.46
CA GLN A 48 -9.36 4.56 13.55
C GLN A 48 -9.70 4.19 14.99
N ALA A 49 -8.72 3.71 15.76
CA ALA A 49 -8.89 3.41 17.19
C ALA A 49 -9.19 4.67 18.02
N ALA A 50 -8.53 5.79 17.74
CA ALA A 50 -8.82 7.07 18.38
C ALA A 50 -10.24 7.55 18.05
N SER A 51 -10.69 7.38 16.81
CA SER A 51 -12.04 7.72 16.37
C SER A 51 -13.10 6.88 17.08
N VAL A 52 -12.91 5.56 17.19
CA VAL A 52 -13.84 4.68 17.92
C VAL A 52 -13.93 5.08 19.39
N LEU A 53 -12.80 5.38 20.04
CA LEU A 53 -12.78 5.84 21.43
C LEU A 53 -13.50 7.20 21.60
N PHE A 54 -13.27 8.14 20.68
CA PHE A 54 -13.95 9.43 20.68
C PHE A 54 -15.48 9.27 20.59
N PHE A 55 -15.98 8.43 19.67
CA PHE A 55 -17.41 8.18 19.53
C PHE A 55 -18.01 7.47 20.75
N PHE A 56 -17.25 6.57 21.38
CA PHE A 56 -17.67 5.97 22.64
C PHE A 56 -17.88 7.04 23.70
N VAL A 57 -16.94 7.95 23.89
CA VAL A 57 -17.05 9.06 24.87
C VAL A 57 -18.24 9.95 24.57
N VAL A 58 -18.47 10.33 23.30
CA VAL A 58 -19.62 11.16 22.88
C VAL A 58 -20.94 10.47 23.20
N THR A 59 -21.05 9.17 22.96
CA THR A 59 -22.28 8.42 23.22
C THR A 59 -22.54 8.29 24.74
N VAL A 60 -21.49 8.04 25.53
CA VAL A 60 -21.63 8.01 26.99
C VAL A 60 -22.09 9.38 27.50
N ALA A 61 -21.49 10.46 27.03
CA ALA A 61 -21.88 11.83 27.41
C ALA A 61 -23.35 12.13 27.04
N ALA A 62 -23.78 11.78 25.82
CA ALA A 62 -25.16 11.93 25.37
C ALA A 62 -26.13 11.11 26.22
N THR A 63 -25.76 9.90 26.62
CA THR A 63 -26.58 9.04 27.49
C THR A 63 -26.72 9.63 28.89
N VAL A 64 -25.63 10.18 29.45
CA VAL A 64 -25.69 10.88 30.75
C VAL A 64 -26.58 12.11 30.70
N VAL A 65 -26.44 12.92 29.63
CA VAL A 65 -27.31 14.10 29.43
C VAL A 65 -28.79 13.69 29.34
N GLN A 66 -29.10 12.61 28.63
CA GLN A 66 -30.46 12.10 28.51
C GLN A 66 -31.03 11.60 29.85
N LEU A 67 -30.19 11.02 30.73
CA LEU A 67 -30.59 10.61 32.07
C LEU A 67 -30.90 11.81 32.98
N LEU A 68 -30.14 12.92 32.79
CA LEU A 68 -30.32 14.16 33.56
C LEU A 68 -31.47 14.99 33.03
N LEU A 69 -31.74 14.97 31.73
CA LEU A 69 -32.77 15.72 31.03
C LEU A 69 -33.68 14.74 30.24
N PRO A 70 -34.57 14.00 30.91
CA PRO A 70 -35.34 12.92 30.30
C PRO A 70 -36.33 13.35 29.19
N GLN A 71 -36.65 14.65 29.14
CA GLN A 71 -37.54 15.22 28.10
C GLN A 71 -36.82 15.37 26.73
N GLN A 72 -35.50 15.21 26.69
CA GLN A 72 -34.68 15.38 25.49
C GLN A 72 -34.29 14.02 24.94
N VAL A 73 -34.75 13.69 23.73
CA VAL A 73 -34.40 12.39 23.07
C VAL A 73 -33.05 12.50 22.36
N MET A 74 -31.98 12.82 23.10
CA MET A 74 -30.64 13.04 22.52
C MET A 74 -29.87 11.74 22.23
N GLY A 75 -30.12 10.68 23.00
CA GLY A 75 -29.38 9.43 22.89
C GLY A 75 -29.53 8.74 21.53
N ASN A 76 -30.72 8.75 20.96
CA ASN A 76 -30.97 8.13 19.65
C ASN A 76 -30.28 8.89 18.52
N TYR A 77 -30.23 10.23 18.59
CA TYR A 77 -29.49 11.05 17.62
C TYR A 77 -27.99 10.81 17.71
N ALA A 78 -27.45 10.72 18.93
CA ALA A 78 -26.03 10.40 19.14
C ALA A 78 -25.67 9.02 18.60
N ILE A 79 -26.48 7.99 18.84
CA ILE A 79 -26.28 6.66 18.30
C ILE A 79 -26.34 6.64 16.78
N ALA A 80 -27.32 7.31 16.17
CA ALA A 80 -27.46 7.41 14.73
C ALA A 80 -26.24 8.11 14.10
N LEU A 81 -25.78 9.20 14.69
CA LEU A 81 -24.60 9.95 14.23
C LEU A 81 -23.32 9.10 14.35
N VAL A 82 -23.16 8.37 15.46
CA VAL A 82 -22.05 7.44 15.67
C VAL A 82 -22.07 6.32 14.62
N LEU A 83 -23.22 5.73 14.30
CA LEU A 83 -23.34 4.70 13.29
C LEU A 83 -22.97 5.21 11.88
N VAL A 84 -23.44 6.41 11.52
CA VAL A 84 -23.10 7.04 10.24
C VAL A 84 -21.59 7.31 10.15
N MET A 85 -21.00 7.88 11.19
CA MET A 85 -19.56 8.14 11.23
C MET A 85 -18.73 6.85 11.25
N PHE A 86 -19.22 5.81 11.94
CA PHE A 86 -18.60 4.49 11.92
C PHE A 86 -18.58 3.88 10.51
N LEU A 87 -19.68 4.00 9.76
CA LEU A 87 -19.76 3.59 8.37
C LEU A 87 -18.77 4.37 7.48
N ILE A 88 -18.66 5.68 7.67
CA ILE A 88 -17.76 6.54 6.87
C ILE A 88 -16.29 6.23 7.16
N ILE A 89 -15.93 6.00 8.44
CA ILE A 89 -14.53 5.83 8.85
C ILE A 89 -14.03 4.39 8.64
N ILE A 90 -14.89 3.38 8.89
CA ILE A 90 -14.47 1.96 8.82
C ILE A 90 -14.71 1.35 7.45
N GLN A 91 -15.71 1.82 6.70
CA GLN A 91 -16.04 1.29 5.39
C GLN A 91 -15.70 2.26 4.26
N ASN A 92 -14.56 2.94 4.33
CA ASN A 92 -14.12 3.72 3.19
C ASN A 92 -13.47 2.76 2.16
N PRO A 93 -14.23 2.27 1.15
CA PRO A 93 -13.68 1.36 0.14
C PRO A 93 -12.62 2.03 -0.73
N ASP A 94 -12.56 3.37 -0.72
CA ASP A 94 -11.58 4.17 -1.45
C ASP A 94 -10.15 3.95 -0.95
N ASP A 95 -9.96 3.55 0.32
CA ASP A 95 -8.63 3.32 0.91
C ASP A 95 -7.96 2.05 0.35
N PHE A 96 -8.75 1.12 -0.19
CA PHE A 96 -8.26 -0.18 -0.71
C PHE A 96 -8.36 -0.31 -2.22
N THR A 97 -8.77 0.75 -2.93
CA THR A 97 -8.93 0.74 -4.38
C THR A 97 -8.02 1.74 -5.07
N ASP A 98 -7.42 1.31 -6.17
CA ASP A 98 -6.74 2.20 -7.10
C ASP A 98 -7.76 2.70 -8.15
N LYS A 99 -8.14 3.98 -8.03
CA LYS A 99 -9.08 4.63 -8.96
C LYS A 99 -8.54 4.73 -10.39
N ALA A 100 -7.23 4.73 -10.57
CA ALA A 100 -6.63 4.77 -11.89
C ALA A 100 -6.73 3.42 -12.59
N ALA A 101 -6.42 2.33 -11.90
CA ALA A 101 -6.47 0.98 -12.45
C ALA A 101 -7.87 0.34 -12.35
N ASP A 102 -8.79 0.90 -11.55
CA ASP A 102 -10.12 0.36 -11.27
C ASP A 102 -10.06 -1.07 -10.71
N CYS A 103 -9.13 -1.28 -9.77
CA CYS A 103 -8.91 -2.54 -9.07
C CYS A 103 -8.42 -2.26 -7.64
N PHE A 104 -8.06 -3.30 -6.88
CA PHE A 104 -7.45 -3.12 -5.57
C PHE A 104 -6.06 -2.49 -5.66
N ASN A 105 -5.66 -1.74 -4.62
CA ASN A 105 -4.34 -1.13 -4.53
C ASN A 105 -3.32 -2.03 -3.80
N ASP A 106 -2.09 -1.55 -3.66
CA ASP A 106 -1.00 -2.23 -2.98
C ASP A 106 -1.26 -2.43 -1.48
N GLU A 107 -1.90 -1.47 -0.79
CA GLU A 107 -2.27 -1.60 0.61
C GLU A 107 -3.26 -2.76 0.82
N ALA A 108 -4.28 -2.87 -0.03
CA ALA A 108 -5.21 -4.00 -0.01
C ALA A 108 -4.50 -5.33 -0.26
N PHE A 109 -3.51 -5.34 -1.16
CA PHE A 109 -2.71 -6.53 -1.45
C PHE A 109 -1.93 -7.00 -0.23
N PHE A 110 -1.11 -6.12 0.37
CA PHE A 110 -0.26 -6.48 1.51
C PHE A 110 -1.08 -6.79 2.76
N ASN A 111 -2.19 -6.12 2.99
CA ASN A 111 -3.16 -6.50 4.02
C ASN A 111 -3.72 -7.92 3.79
N SER A 112 -4.02 -8.28 2.54
CA SER A 112 -4.49 -9.62 2.21
C SER A 112 -3.40 -10.69 2.41
N VAL A 113 -2.14 -10.36 2.15
CA VAL A 113 -0.98 -11.23 2.44
C VAL A 113 -0.86 -11.46 3.94
N GLU A 114 -0.87 -10.40 4.74
CA GLU A 114 -0.75 -10.46 6.19
C GLU A 114 -1.83 -11.33 6.84
N VAL A 115 -3.10 -11.14 6.44
CA VAL A 115 -4.22 -11.98 6.94
C VAL A 115 -3.99 -13.46 6.64
N ARG A 116 -3.53 -13.80 5.44
CA ARG A 116 -3.30 -15.20 5.06
C ARG A 116 -2.12 -15.82 5.80
N ILE A 117 -1.07 -15.04 6.09
CA ILE A 117 0.07 -15.47 6.90
C ILE A 117 -0.38 -15.71 8.34
N ASP A 118 -1.13 -14.78 8.94
CA ASP A 118 -1.65 -14.90 10.32
C ASP A 118 -2.56 -16.13 10.47
N GLU A 119 -3.37 -16.43 9.45
CA GLU A 119 -4.20 -17.62 9.41
C GLU A 119 -3.41 -18.90 9.08
N SER A 120 -2.09 -18.80 8.82
CA SER A 120 -1.22 -19.91 8.39
C SER A 120 -1.76 -20.68 7.18
N LYS A 121 -2.50 -20.02 6.29
CA LYS A 121 -3.05 -20.63 5.09
C LYS A 121 -2.04 -20.58 3.96
N PRO A 122 -1.72 -21.70 3.29
CA PRO A 122 -0.84 -21.68 2.13
C PRO A 122 -1.47 -20.87 1.01
N PHE A 123 -0.68 -20.10 0.27
CA PHE A 123 -1.11 -19.34 -0.90
C PHE A 123 0.00 -19.22 -1.93
N THR A 124 -0.40 -18.94 -3.16
CA THR A 124 0.53 -18.61 -4.25
C THR A 124 0.13 -17.28 -4.84
N ILE A 125 1.09 -16.38 -4.97
CA ILE A 125 0.95 -15.07 -5.60
C ILE A 125 1.57 -15.17 -7.00
N ALA A 126 0.87 -14.61 -7.99
CA ALA A 126 1.43 -14.26 -9.27
C ALA A 126 1.49 -12.72 -9.34
N ALA A 127 2.70 -12.16 -9.34
CA ALA A 127 2.93 -10.75 -9.58
C ALA A 127 3.40 -10.55 -11.03
N PHE A 128 2.95 -9.48 -11.65
CA PHE A 128 3.17 -9.18 -13.06
C PHE A 128 3.80 -7.81 -13.22
N ARG A 129 4.76 -7.69 -14.13
CA ARG A 129 5.27 -6.42 -14.61
C ARG A 129 5.08 -6.36 -16.13
N PHE A 130 4.58 -5.24 -16.60
CA PHE A 130 4.33 -5.01 -18.03
C PHE A 130 5.32 -3.99 -18.57
N ASP A 131 6.37 -4.47 -19.20
CA ASP A 131 7.35 -3.60 -19.84
C ASP A 131 6.67 -2.76 -20.95
N GLY A 132 7.03 -1.49 -21.01
CA GLY A 132 6.43 -0.53 -21.95
C GLY A 132 5.18 0.19 -21.45
N LEU A 133 4.54 -0.24 -20.34
CA LEU A 133 3.34 0.41 -19.82
C LEU A 133 3.60 1.87 -19.40
N ASN A 134 4.73 2.14 -18.75
CA ASN A 134 5.13 3.50 -18.38
C ASN A 134 5.36 4.40 -19.60
N TYR A 135 5.94 3.88 -20.67
CA TYR A 135 6.09 4.61 -21.90
C TYR A 135 4.73 4.99 -22.50
N ILE A 136 3.81 4.03 -22.55
CA ILE A 136 2.46 4.26 -23.05
C ILE A 136 1.72 5.28 -22.21
N ASN A 137 1.82 5.19 -20.86
CA ASN A 137 1.25 6.18 -19.96
C ASN A 137 1.81 7.59 -20.20
N GLY A 138 3.08 7.70 -20.56
CA GLY A 138 3.74 8.96 -20.90
C GLY A 138 3.22 9.63 -22.18
N LEU A 139 2.56 8.88 -23.08
CA LEU A 139 1.96 9.41 -24.29
C LEU A 139 0.63 10.16 -24.03
N PHE A 140 0.03 9.97 -22.86
CA PHE A 140 -1.26 10.56 -22.51
C PHE A 140 -1.12 11.78 -21.61
N SER A 141 -2.10 12.68 -21.68
CA SER A 141 -2.23 13.79 -20.74
C SER A 141 -2.44 13.30 -19.31
N VAL A 142 -2.15 14.13 -18.31
CA VAL A 142 -2.26 13.76 -16.88
C VAL A 142 -3.63 13.18 -16.53
N GLY A 143 -4.72 13.70 -17.13
CA GLY A 143 -6.08 13.22 -16.91
C GLY A 143 -6.40 11.84 -17.53
N GLU A 144 -5.60 11.40 -18.51
CA GLU A 144 -5.83 10.18 -19.27
C GLU A 144 -4.89 9.03 -18.87
N ARG A 145 -3.88 9.30 -18.02
CA ARG A 145 -2.87 8.31 -17.60
C ARG A 145 -3.44 7.08 -16.86
N SER A 146 -4.67 7.17 -16.39
CA SER A 146 -5.39 6.04 -15.80
C SER A 146 -5.86 4.99 -16.80
N ALA A 147 -5.85 5.29 -18.10
CA ALA A 147 -6.40 4.39 -19.12
C ALA A 147 -5.57 3.12 -19.32
N ALA A 148 -4.24 3.23 -19.27
CA ALA A 148 -3.36 2.08 -19.47
C ALA A 148 -3.40 1.08 -18.32
N PRO A 149 -3.22 1.46 -17.04
CA PRO A 149 -3.35 0.51 -15.94
C PRO A 149 -4.75 -0.10 -15.85
N ARG A 150 -5.81 0.67 -16.11
CA ARG A 150 -7.19 0.15 -16.15
C ARG A 150 -7.40 -0.92 -17.22
N ALA A 151 -6.87 -0.70 -18.42
CA ALA A 151 -6.99 -1.67 -19.51
C ALA A 151 -6.23 -2.98 -19.19
N VAL A 152 -5.08 -2.90 -18.52
CA VAL A 152 -4.32 -4.08 -18.07
C VAL A 152 -5.08 -4.81 -16.98
N ALA A 153 -5.56 -4.12 -15.94
CA ALA A 153 -6.34 -4.71 -14.85
C ALA A 153 -7.58 -5.45 -15.39
N ALA A 154 -8.36 -4.80 -16.25
CA ALA A 154 -9.55 -5.40 -16.88
C ALA A 154 -9.20 -6.66 -17.69
N LYS A 155 -8.06 -6.63 -18.40
CA LYS A 155 -7.60 -7.78 -19.19
C LYS A 155 -7.12 -8.94 -18.30
N LEU A 156 -6.47 -8.66 -17.17
CA LEU A 156 -6.12 -9.65 -16.16
C LEU A 156 -7.36 -10.26 -15.53
N MET A 157 -8.32 -9.44 -15.07
CA MET A 157 -9.56 -9.90 -14.46
C MET A 157 -10.34 -10.83 -15.40
N SER A 158 -10.55 -10.39 -16.64
CA SER A 158 -11.27 -11.19 -17.64
C SER A 158 -10.52 -12.45 -18.05
N GLY A 159 -9.20 -12.36 -18.16
CA GLY A 159 -8.35 -13.46 -18.59
C GLY A 159 -8.22 -14.59 -17.56
N PHE A 160 -8.14 -14.25 -16.29
CA PHE A 160 -8.06 -15.23 -15.19
C PHE A 160 -9.41 -15.57 -14.58
N GLY A 161 -10.47 -14.81 -14.90
CA GLY A 161 -11.82 -15.03 -14.35
C GLY A 161 -11.90 -14.71 -12.85
N THR A 162 -11.14 -13.71 -12.40
CA THR A 162 -11.10 -13.25 -11.01
C THR A 162 -11.38 -11.76 -10.93
N GLY A 163 -12.06 -11.33 -9.86
CA GLY A 163 -12.17 -9.91 -9.52
C GLY A 163 -11.04 -9.41 -8.60
N GLU A 164 -10.17 -10.31 -8.13
CA GLU A 164 -9.11 -9.97 -7.17
C GLU A 164 -7.78 -9.72 -7.92
N VAL A 165 -7.67 -8.56 -8.55
CA VAL A 165 -6.45 -8.04 -9.14
C VAL A 165 -6.04 -6.81 -8.35
N TYR A 166 -4.76 -6.69 -8.06
CA TYR A 166 -4.16 -5.63 -7.28
C TYR A 166 -3.16 -4.87 -8.14
N HIS A 167 -3.20 -3.54 -8.11
CA HIS A 167 -2.20 -2.67 -8.73
C HIS A 167 -1.18 -2.27 -7.68
N LEU A 168 0.07 -2.70 -7.86
CA LEU A 168 1.17 -2.43 -6.92
C LEU A 168 1.88 -1.10 -7.20
N GLY A 169 1.42 -0.38 -8.22
CA GLY A 169 1.99 0.87 -8.69
C GLY A 169 2.73 0.73 -10.03
N GLY A 170 2.85 1.84 -10.76
CA GLY A 170 3.56 1.89 -12.04
C GLY A 170 3.06 0.87 -13.08
N CYS A 171 3.88 -0.10 -13.38
CA CYS A 171 3.57 -1.17 -14.34
C CYS A 171 3.37 -2.55 -13.67
N GLU A 172 3.19 -2.59 -12.35
CA GLU A 172 3.18 -3.82 -11.57
C GLU A 172 1.78 -4.15 -11.05
N PHE A 173 1.41 -5.42 -11.17
CA PHE A 173 0.13 -5.96 -10.72
C PHE A 173 0.37 -7.26 -9.97
N ALA A 174 -0.58 -7.66 -9.14
CA ALA A 174 -0.56 -8.95 -8.45
C ALA A 174 -1.94 -9.57 -8.38
N MET A 175 -1.96 -10.88 -8.16
CA MET A 175 -3.17 -11.64 -7.85
C MET A 175 -2.84 -12.87 -7.03
N PHE A 176 -3.78 -13.31 -6.21
CA PHE A 176 -3.72 -14.63 -5.59
C PHE A 176 -4.22 -15.68 -6.56
N THR A 177 -3.48 -16.76 -6.67
CA THR A 177 -3.91 -17.89 -7.50
C THR A 177 -4.78 -18.84 -6.68
N ASN A 178 -5.77 -19.46 -7.33
CA ASN A 178 -6.70 -20.35 -6.65
C ASN A 178 -6.01 -21.66 -6.25
N GLU A 179 -5.91 -21.95 -4.95
CA GLU A 179 -5.24 -23.14 -4.38
C GLU A 179 -5.85 -24.47 -4.82
N LYS A 180 -7.13 -24.50 -5.19
CA LYS A 180 -7.84 -25.71 -5.61
C LYS A 180 -7.31 -26.31 -6.92
N ARG A 181 -6.55 -25.55 -7.69
CA ARG A 181 -5.82 -26.03 -8.87
C ARG A 181 -4.33 -25.91 -8.55
N LYS A 182 -3.57 -27.00 -8.59
CA LYS A 182 -2.10 -26.96 -8.60
C LYS A 182 -1.67 -26.15 -9.82
N ILE A 183 -1.66 -24.82 -9.68
CA ILE A 183 -1.28 -23.92 -10.76
C ILE A 183 0.23 -24.05 -10.93
N THR A 184 0.64 -24.69 -12.01
CA THR A 184 2.05 -24.78 -12.37
C THR A 184 2.52 -23.46 -13.00
N GLU A 185 3.80 -23.18 -12.87
CA GLU A 185 4.45 -22.03 -13.52
C GLU A 185 4.17 -22.01 -15.03
N LYS A 186 4.22 -23.19 -15.65
CA LYS A 186 3.90 -23.36 -17.07
C LYS A 186 2.47 -22.91 -17.37
N TYR A 187 1.49 -23.27 -16.54
CA TYR A 187 0.10 -22.83 -16.73
C TYR A 187 -0.02 -21.32 -16.65
N LEU A 188 0.65 -20.67 -15.67
CA LEU A 188 0.65 -19.22 -15.53
C LEU A 188 1.29 -18.57 -16.76
N SER A 189 2.45 -19.09 -17.22
CA SER A 189 3.11 -18.62 -18.43
C SER A 189 2.22 -18.70 -19.65
N ASP A 190 1.72 -19.90 -19.95
CA ASP A 190 0.88 -20.13 -21.14
C ASP A 190 -0.39 -19.26 -21.08
N ARG A 191 -0.98 -19.10 -19.89
CA ARG A 191 -2.19 -18.31 -19.70
C ARG A 191 -1.95 -16.82 -19.91
N ILE A 192 -0.91 -16.24 -19.27
CA ILE A 192 -0.62 -14.81 -19.40
C ILE A 192 -0.20 -14.46 -20.83
N LEU A 193 0.60 -15.28 -21.45
CA LEU A 193 1.00 -15.10 -22.87
C LEU A 193 -0.21 -15.17 -23.79
N SER A 194 -1.13 -16.11 -23.57
CA SER A 194 -2.40 -16.19 -24.30
C SER A 194 -3.27 -14.94 -24.12
N ILE A 195 -3.38 -14.42 -22.88
CA ILE A 195 -4.15 -13.20 -22.56
C ILE A 195 -3.57 -11.99 -23.30
N PHE A 196 -2.24 -11.82 -23.29
CA PHE A 196 -1.55 -10.68 -23.86
C PHE A 196 -0.99 -10.91 -25.29
N SER A 197 -1.34 -12.05 -25.92
CA SER A 197 -1.01 -12.30 -27.34
C SER A 197 -1.65 -11.30 -28.30
N LYS A 198 -2.76 -10.67 -27.92
CA LYS A 198 -3.42 -9.61 -28.67
C LYS A 198 -3.10 -8.26 -28.04
N PRO A 199 -2.87 -7.22 -28.85
CA PRO A 199 -2.63 -5.87 -28.34
C PRO A 199 -3.70 -5.41 -27.34
N VAL A 200 -3.30 -4.60 -26.37
CA VAL A 200 -4.20 -3.90 -25.46
C VAL A 200 -4.62 -2.60 -26.11
N LYS A 201 -5.93 -2.36 -26.22
CA LYS A 201 -6.46 -1.10 -26.76
C LYS A 201 -6.59 -0.06 -25.66
N ILE A 202 -5.88 1.06 -25.81
CA ILE A 202 -5.84 2.15 -24.82
C ILE A 202 -6.10 3.44 -25.59
N HIS A 203 -7.27 4.04 -25.43
CA HIS A 203 -7.66 5.28 -26.12
C HIS A 203 -7.33 5.29 -27.64
N GLY A 204 -7.60 4.18 -28.32
CA GLY A 204 -7.36 4.06 -29.78
C GLY A 204 -5.94 3.65 -30.17
N ILE A 205 -5.00 3.59 -29.22
CA ILE A 205 -3.64 3.05 -29.42
C ILE A 205 -3.66 1.56 -29.15
N GLU A 206 -3.09 0.77 -30.05
CA GLU A 206 -2.87 -0.66 -29.86
C GLU A 206 -1.46 -0.89 -29.31
N ALA A 207 -1.38 -1.36 -28.05
CA ALA A 207 -0.14 -1.55 -27.34
C ALA A 207 0.17 -3.05 -27.19
N ASN A 208 1.34 -3.47 -27.64
CA ASN A 208 1.89 -4.78 -27.35
C ASN A 208 2.63 -4.72 -26.03
N LEU A 209 2.09 -5.39 -25.01
CA LEU A 209 2.68 -5.45 -23.68
C LEU A 209 3.29 -6.83 -23.44
N THR A 210 4.54 -6.85 -23.01
CA THR A 210 5.24 -8.09 -22.66
C THR A 210 5.18 -8.29 -21.15
N PRO A 211 4.40 -9.27 -20.65
CA PRO A 211 4.31 -9.54 -19.25
C PRO A 211 5.52 -10.34 -18.75
N LYS A 212 6.07 -9.94 -17.61
CA LYS A 212 6.96 -10.75 -16.77
C LYS A 212 6.22 -11.17 -15.52
N ILE A 213 6.45 -12.38 -15.04
CA ILE A 213 5.72 -12.97 -13.94
C ILE A 213 6.69 -13.35 -12.84
N CYS A 214 6.44 -12.90 -11.63
CA CYS A 214 7.06 -13.42 -10.41
C CYS A 214 6.07 -14.33 -9.69
N VAL A 215 6.48 -15.52 -9.33
CA VAL A 215 5.68 -16.46 -8.54
C VAL A 215 6.27 -16.57 -7.14
N VAL A 216 5.45 -16.24 -6.14
CA VAL A 216 5.81 -16.37 -4.72
C VAL A 216 4.88 -17.38 -4.06
N ARG A 217 5.44 -18.35 -3.31
CA ARG A 217 4.68 -19.37 -2.58
C ARG A 217 4.89 -19.26 -1.08
N TYR A 218 3.78 -19.31 -0.35
CA TYR A 218 3.78 -19.40 1.10
C TYR A 218 3.29 -20.81 1.52
N PRO A 219 3.93 -21.50 2.47
CA PRO A 219 5.06 -21.08 3.30
C PRO A 219 6.44 -21.43 2.70
N ASP A 220 6.53 -21.91 1.45
CA ASP A 220 7.77 -22.45 0.87
C ASP A 220 8.89 -21.40 0.86
N PHE A 221 8.54 -20.17 0.51
CA PHE A 221 9.49 -19.07 0.36
C PHE A 221 9.35 -18.02 1.47
N ALA A 222 8.17 -17.38 1.58
CA ALA A 222 7.94 -16.25 2.46
C ALA A 222 7.50 -16.71 3.86
N GLN A 223 7.91 -15.99 4.89
CA GLN A 223 7.45 -16.16 6.27
C GLN A 223 6.79 -14.89 6.82
N SER A 224 7.04 -13.76 6.18
CA SER A 224 6.51 -12.45 6.53
C SER A 224 6.00 -11.71 5.30
N THR A 225 5.26 -10.62 5.53
CA THR A 225 4.80 -9.72 4.45
C THR A 225 5.97 -9.03 3.78
N GLU A 226 7.03 -8.69 4.54
CA GLU A 226 8.28 -8.16 4.01
C GLU A 226 8.97 -9.13 3.05
N ASP A 227 9.02 -10.42 3.39
CA ASP A 227 9.60 -11.42 2.48
C ASP A 227 8.87 -11.47 1.14
N VAL A 228 7.52 -11.32 1.16
CA VAL A 228 6.71 -11.28 -0.06
C VAL A 228 7.01 -10.02 -0.86
N ARG A 229 7.10 -8.86 -0.20
CA ARG A 229 7.43 -7.58 -0.84
C ARG A 229 8.80 -7.64 -1.48
N ASP A 230 9.82 -8.04 -0.72
CA ASP A 230 11.20 -8.20 -1.20
C ASP A 230 11.28 -9.16 -2.39
N ALA A 231 10.52 -10.27 -2.34
CA ALA A 231 10.49 -11.26 -3.40
C ALA A 231 9.94 -10.71 -4.71
N ILE A 232 8.83 -10.01 -4.64
CA ILE A 232 8.16 -9.43 -5.83
C ILE A 232 9.07 -8.36 -6.42
N GLU A 233 9.47 -7.39 -5.61
CA GLU A 233 10.29 -6.26 -6.05
C GLU A 233 11.61 -6.73 -6.65
N TYR A 234 12.31 -7.60 -5.93
CA TYR A 234 13.57 -8.15 -6.40
C TYR A 234 13.42 -8.89 -7.72
N THR A 235 12.48 -9.87 -7.78
CA THR A 235 12.36 -10.73 -8.96
C THR A 235 11.95 -9.93 -10.20
N LEU A 236 11.00 -8.99 -10.07
CA LEU A 236 10.53 -8.20 -11.20
C LEU A 236 11.56 -7.19 -11.70
N ARG A 237 12.42 -6.65 -10.83
CA ARG A 237 13.51 -5.74 -11.24
C ARG A 237 14.67 -6.48 -11.88
N THR A 238 15.13 -7.60 -11.29
CA THR A 238 16.31 -8.33 -11.80
C THR A 238 16.06 -8.94 -13.17
N THR A 239 14.81 -9.26 -13.46
CA THR A 239 14.41 -9.89 -14.73
C THR A 239 14.23 -8.91 -15.89
N GLU A 240 14.51 -7.61 -15.69
CA GLU A 240 14.43 -6.63 -16.80
C GLU A 240 15.26 -7.04 -18.01
N LYS A 241 16.44 -7.64 -17.80
CA LYS A 241 17.37 -8.07 -18.84
C LYS A 241 17.35 -9.57 -19.11
N ALA A 242 16.56 -10.34 -18.36
CA ALA A 242 16.55 -11.80 -18.48
C ALA A 242 15.62 -12.27 -19.61
N GLU A 243 16.04 -13.29 -20.33
CA GLU A 243 15.17 -14.00 -21.26
C GLU A 243 14.21 -14.91 -20.49
N GLY A 244 12.92 -14.77 -20.74
CA GLY A 244 11.87 -15.55 -20.08
C GLY A 244 10.72 -14.70 -19.59
N SER A 245 9.59 -15.32 -19.35
CA SER A 245 8.36 -14.63 -18.89
C SER A 245 7.94 -15.02 -17.48
N VAL A 246 8.45 -16.11 -16.92
CA VAL A 246 8.08 -16.58 -15.56
C VAL A 246 9.32 -16.83 -14.72
N PHE A 247 9.34 -16.24 -13.53
CA PHE A 247 10.42 -16.35 -12.57
C PHE A 247 9.83 -16.75 -11.22
N VAL A 248 10.47 -17.71 -10.56
CA VAL A 248 10.08 -18.16 -9.23
C VAL A 248 11.00 -17.54 -8.20
N ALA A 249 10.42 -16.85 -7.23
CA ALA A 249 11.20 -16.30 -6.13
C ALA A 249 11.80 -17.45 -5.29
N SER A 250 13.12 -17.40 -5.03
CA SER A 250 13.80 -18.33 -4.15
C SER A 250 14.58 -17.59 -3.06
N LYS A 251 14.67 -18.20 -1.85
CA LYS A 251 15.46 -17.61 -0.75
C LYS A 251 16.94 -17.43 -1.14
N GLU A 252 17.46 -18.35 -1.94
CA GLU A 252 18.85 -18.30 -2.38
C GLU A 252 19.13 -17.10 -3.28
N SER A 253 18.23 -16.82 -4.23
CA SER A 253 18.39 -15.68 -5.14
C SER A 253 18.34 -14.33 -4.41
N ILE A 254 17.41 -14.16 -3.46
CA ILE A 254 17.25 -12.92 -2.71
C ILE A 254 18.39 -12.74 -1.70
N THR A 255 18.77 -13.82 -0.99
CA THR A 255 19.89 -13.76 -0.03
C THR A 255 21.21 -13.49 -0.73
N ALA A 256 21.42 -14.10 -1.91
CA ALA A 256 22.62 -13.85 -2.72
C ALA A 256 22.71 -12.38 -3.11
N LYS A 257 21.63 -11.76 -3.57
CA LYS A 257 21.66 -10.35 -3.98
C LYS A 257 21.75 -9.39 -2.79
N LYS A 258 21.06 -9.64 -1.67
CA LYS A 258 21.28 -8.82 -0.46
C LYS A 258 22.77 -8.83 -0.08
N ARG A 259 23.45 -9.98 -0.25
CA ARG A 259 24.88 -10.11 -0.04
C ARG A 259 25.69 -9.35 -1.08
N GLU A 260 25.37 -9.46 -2.36
CA GLU A 260 26.03 -8.73 -3.44
C GLU A 260 25.88 -7.23 -3.27
N MET A 261 24.67 -6.75 -2.97
CA MET A 261 24.41 -5.34 -2.68
C MET A 261 25.19 -4.85 -1.46
N HIS A 262 25.26 -5.65 -0.39
CA HIS A 262 26.05 -5.34 0.79
C HIS A 262 27.54 -5.20 0.44
N ILE A 263 28.09 -6.11 -0.37
CA ILE A 263 29.48 -6.06 -0.85
C ILE A 263 29.69 -4.80 -1.72
N LEU A 264 28.75 -4.50 -2.61
CA LEU A 264 28.82 -3.34 -3.48
C LEU A 264 28.84 -2.03 -2.67
N ILE A 265 27.93 -1.87 -1.71
CA ILE A 265 27.89 -0.71 -0.80
C ILE A 265 29.23 -0.57 -0.08
N LYS A 266 29.74 -1.67 0.49
CA LYS A 266 31.03 -1.67 1.21
C LYS A 266 32.18 -1.26 0.31
N ASN A 267 32.22 -1.77 -0.92
CA ASN A 267 33.24 -1.38 -1.90
C ASN A 267 33.13 0.10 -2.28
N CYS A 268 31.92 0.62 -2.46
CA CYS A 268 31.70 2.05 -2.73
C CYS A 268 32.10 2.94 -1.57
N ILE A 269 31.92 2.51 -0.33
CA ILE A 269 32.39 3.23 0.87
C ILE A 269 33.92 3.26 0.87
N VAL A 270 34.60 2.12 0.75
CA VAL A 270 36.05 1.99 0.77
C VAL A 270 36.68 2.83 -0.34
N ASN A 271 36.17 2.74 -1.55
CA ASN A 271 36.70 3.44 -2.73
C ASN A 271 36.16 4.87 -2.85
N LYS A 272 35.27 5.34 -1.97
CA LYS A 272 34.60 6.65 -2.03
C LYS A 272 33.98 6.94 -3.41
N SER A 273 33.45 5.90 -4.05
CA SER A 273 33.00 5.93 -5.44
C SER A 273 31.54 6.37 -5.61
N PHE A 274 30.87 6.78 -4.54
CA PHE A 274 29.55 7.41 -4.65
C PHE A 274 29.66 8.72 -5.45
N GLU A 275 28.68 8.99 -6.28
CA GLU A 275 28.58 10.22 -7.05
C GLU A 275 27.50 11.14 -6.44
N MET A 276 27.69 12.45 -6.57
CA MET A 276 26.69 13.44 -6.13
C MET A 276 26.06 14.10 -7.35
N TYR A 277 24.75 14.03 -7.44
CA TYR A 277 23.96 14.74 -8.43
C TYR A 277 23.25 15.89 -7.74
N TYR A 278 23.13 17.02 -8.42
CA TYR A 278 22.51 18.22 -7.88
C TYR A 278 21.28 18.56 -8.71
N GLN A 279 20.12 18.46 -8.08
CA GLN A 279 18.86 18.79 -8.72
C GLN A 279 18.46 20.22 -8.36
N PRO A 280 18.45 21.16 -9.32
CA PRO A 280 18.11 22.54 -9.03
C PRO A 280 16.62 22.67 -8.69
N ILE A 281 16.31 23.53 -7.70
CA ILE A 281 14.97 23.85 -7.25
C ILE A 281 14.64 25.26 -7.73
N TYR A 282 13.62 25.37 -8.57
CA TYR A 282 13.12 26.63 -9.10
C TYR A 282 12.05 27.21 -8.20
N GLU A 283 12.20 28.47 -7.80
CA GLU A 283 11.17 29.17 -7.05
C GLU A 283 10.39 30.10 -7.98
N SER A 284 9.08 29.87 -8.05
CA SER A 284 8.19 30.60 -8.95
C SER A 284 8.02 32.08 -8.54
N ALA A 285 8.15 32.40 -7.24
CA ALA A 285 8.03 33.76 -6.73
C ALA A 285 9.23 34.64 -7.11
N GLU A 286 10.45 34.06 -7.10
CA GLU A 286 11.70 34.76 -7.42
C GLU A 286 12.09 34.61 -8.91
N HIS A 287 11.31 33.82 -9.67
CA HIS A 287 11.60 33.50 -11.09
C HIS A 287 13.02 33.00 -11.33
N GLY A 288 13.57 32.21 -10.39
CA GLY A 288 14.94 31.74 -10.45
C GLY A 288 15.18 30.42 -9.71
N PHE A 289 16.38 29.86 -9.90
CA PHE A 289 16.86 28.76 -9.09
C PHE A 289 17.43 29.30 -7.80
N VAL A 290 16.93 28.82 -6.66
CA VAL A 290 17.28 29.33 -5.31
C VAL A 290 18.22 28.40 -4.55
N CYS A 291 18.14 27.08 -4.83
CA CYS A 291 18.98 26.06 -4.23
C CYS A 291 18.99 24.81 -5.09
N SER A 292 19.76 23.81 -4.68
CA SER A 292 19.76 22.48 -5.29
C SER A 292 19.75 21.40 -4.24
N GLU A 293 19.07 20.30 -4.53
CA GLU A 293 19.09 19.10 -3.70
C GLU A 293 20.29 18.24 -4.10
N ALA A 294 21.07 17.81 -3.12
CA ALA A 294 22.19 16.92 -3.33
C ALA A 294 21.76 15.46 -3.21
N LEU A 295 21.76 14.75 -4.32
CA LEU A 295 21.26 13.39 -4.46
C LEU A 295 22.43 12.42 -4.67
N ILE A 296 22.61 11.50 -3.72
CA ILE A 296 23.64 10.48 -3.81
C ILE A 296 23.29 9.43 -4.87
N ARG A 297 24.31 8.97 -5.60
CA ARG A 297 24.22 7.92 -6.61
C ARG A 297 25.29 6.87 -6.37
N MET A 298 24.92 5.62 -6.52
CA MET A 298 25.82 4.47 -6.46
C MET A 298 25.83 3.78 -7.82
N LYS A 299 27.01 3.36 -8.26
CA LYS A 299 27.19 2.73 -9.57
C LYS A 299 27.72 1.32 -9.40
N ASP A 300 27.00 0.36 -9.93
CA ASP A 300 27.46 -1.00 -10.13
C ASP A 300 28.27 -1.08 -11.42
N PRO A 301 29.43 -1.76 -11.45
CA PRO A 301 30.23 -1.92 -12.65
C PRO A 301 29.51 -2.63 -13.80
N GLU A 302 28.57 -3.53 -13.49
CA GLU A 302 27.86 -4.38 -14.46
C GLU A 302 26.46 -3.85 -14.77
N LEU A 303 25.71 -3.44 -13.74
CA LEU A 303 24.32 -3.03 -13.85
C LEU A 303 24.13 -1.53 -14.08
N GLY A 304 25.18 -0.72 -13.91
CA GLY A 304 25.11 0.73 -14.01
C GLY A 304 24.62 1.39 -12.71
N TYR A 305 23.82 2.46 -12.81
CA TYR A 305 23.34 3.17 -11.63
C TYR A 305 22.33 2.35 -10.83
N VAL A 306 22.56 2.26 -9.51
CA VAL A 306 21.69 1.63 -8.54
C VAL A 306 20.83 2.72 -7.87
N SER A 307 19.52 2.46 -7.78
CA SER A 307 18.58 3.39 -7.15
C SER A 307 18.91 3.59 -5.66
N PRO A 308 18.84 4.82 -5.13
CA PRO A 308 18.92 5.06 -3.70
C PRO A 308 17.90 4.25 -2.89
N GLU A 309 16.71 4.05 -3.42
CA GLU A 309 15.66 3.23 -2.81
C GLU A 309 16.05 1.76 -2.60
N GLU A 310 17.05 1.27 -3.34
CA GLU A 310 17.52 -0.12 -3.20
C GLU A 310 18.65 -0.25 -2.17
N PHE A 311 19.61 0.68 -2.16
CA PHE A 311 20.78 0.53 -1.31
C PHE A 311 20.65 1.25 0.04
N ILE A 312 19.88 2.34 0.15
CA ILE A 312 19.74 3.09 1.40
C ILE A 312 19.11 2.25 2.52
N PRO A 313 17.96 1.54 2.32
CA PRO A 313 17.37 0.72 3.37
C PRO A 313 18.32 -0.40 3.86
N LEU A 314 19.09 -0.98 2.94
CA LEU A 314 20.06 -1.99 3.31
C LEU A 314 21.24 -1.37 4.08
N ALA A 315 21.71 -0.18 3.70
CA ALA A 315 22.75 0.54 4.41
C ALA A 315 22.31 0.95 5.82
N GLU A 316 21.05 1.36 5.98
CA GLU A 316 20.44 1.67 7.29
C GLU A 316 20.41 0.43 8.19
N SER A 317 19.90 -0.69 7.67
CA SER A 317 19.78 -1.95 8.44
C SER A 317 21.14 -2.50 8.92
N ASN A 318 22.22 -2.17 8.22
CA ASN A 318 23.58 -2.60 8.52
C ASN A 318 24.48 -1.51 9.15
N GLY A 319 23.92 -0.32 9.43
CA GLY A 319 24.65 0.80 10.01
C GLY A 319 25.63 1.53 9.07
N MET A 320 25.76 1.10 7.81
CA MET A 320 26.64 1.72 6.81
C MET A 320 26.16 3.11 6.36
N ILE A 321 24.94 3.48 6.65
CA ILE A 321 24.36 4.77 6.26
C ILE A 321 25.13 5.96 6.83
N ILE A 322 25.76 5.79 8.01
CA ILE A 322 26.56 6.83 8.66
C ILE A 322 27.79 7.17 7.80
N GLU A 323 28.54 6.15 7.36
CA GLU A 323 29.72 6.33 6.51
C GLU A 323 29.35 6.90 5.13
N ILE A 324 28.22 6.47 4.57
CA ILE A 324 27.68 7.02 3.33
C ILE A 324 27.35 8.51 3.51
N GLY A 325 26.69 8.87 4.62
CA GLY A 325 26.37 10.25 4.95
C GLY A 325 27.61 11.15 5.09
N GLU A 326 28.67 10.64 5.72
CA GLU A 326 29.96 11.36 5.82
C GLU A 326 30.60 11.60 4.44
N ILE A 327 30.56 10.58 3.57
CA ILE A 327 31.12 10.70 2.21
C ILE A 327 30.29 11.72 1.40
N ALA A 328 28.95 11.64 1.47
CA ALA A 328 28.07 12.58 0.80
C ALA A 328 28.31 14.02 1.26
N PHE A 329 28.33 14.24 2.58
CA PHE A 329 28.56 15.54 3.16
C PHE A 329 29.93 16.14 2.76
N ARG A 330 31.00 15.33 2.78
CA ARG A 330 32.34 15.76 2.34
C ARG A 330 32.33 16.17 0.86
N LYS A 331 31.72 15.38 -0.02
CA LYS A 331 31.64 15.71 -1.45
C LYS A 331 30.84 16.98 -1.71
N VAL A 332 29.75 17.21 -0.99
CA VAL A 332 29.00 18.47 -1.07
C VAL A 332 29.87 19.67 -0.62
N CYS A 333 30.61 19.55 0.49
CA CYS A 333 31.52 20.59 0.94
C CYS A 333 32.64 20.87 -0.09
N GLU A 334 33.19 19.85 -0.72
CA GLU A 334 34.20 19.99 -1.78
C GLU A 334 33.63 20.71 -3.00
N PHE A 335 32.40 20.33 -3.42
CA PHE A 335 31.69 20.98 -4.51
C PHE A 335 31.44 22.48 -4.22
N MET A 336 30.99 22.81 -3.03
CA MET A 336 30.75 24.20 -2.63
C MET A 336 32.08 25.02 -2.64
N LYS A 337 33.20 24.42 -2.18
CA LYS A 337 34.53 25.07 -2.20
C LYS A 337 35.06 25.27 -3.60
N SER A 338 34.70 24.46 -4.57
CA SER A 338 35.19 24.56 -5.95
C SER A 338 34.68 25.79 -6.71
N GLY A 339 33.70 26.51 -6.16
CA GLY A 339 33.07 27.66 -6.81
C GLY A 339 32.01 27.25 -7.89
N GLN A 340 31.92 25.98 -8.21
CA GLN A 340 30.93 25.47 -9.21
C GLN A 340 29.49 25.61 -8.73
N ALA A 341 29.28 25.68 -7.42
CA ALA A 341 27.96 25.90 -6.82
C ALA A 341 27.37 27.29 -7.13
N GLN A 342 28.21 28.26 -7.55
CA GLN A 342 27.74 29.61 -7.93
C GLN A 342 27.14 29.64 -9.37
N ALA A 343 27.34 28.58 -10.13
CA ALA A 343 26.86 28.46 -11.50
C ALA A 343 25.55 27.65 -11.62
N LEU A 344 25.07 27.14 -10.49
CA LEU A 344 23.77 26.44 -10.36
C LEU A 344 22.74 27.40 -9.76
#